data_5ce28ae451c7911b3b956d96e69a3237
#
_entry.id   5ce28ae451c7911b3b956d96e69a3237
#
_cell.length_a   1.000
_cell.length_b   1.000
_cell.length_c   1.000
_cell.angle_alpha   90.00
_cell.angle_beta   90.00
_cell.angle_gamma   90.00
#
_symmetry.space_group_name_H-M   'P 1'
#
loop_
_entity.id
_entity.type
_entity.pdbx_description
1 polymer ?
#
loop_
_entity_poly.entity_id
_entity_poly.type
_entity_poly.pdbx_seq_one_letter_code
_entity_poly.pdbx_strand_id
1 'polypeptide(L)'
;SRGLGDVYKRQVSRSAADTVMLSETADGDYLVRRYVVNSDKIDGYSIRYLINSAKLMPSLNGNANEIKDLGAFIESLSNDSLLRVRSIEIVGYASPDGPRAFNEQLAKRRAQDFRNYVDKKYNLSKHYDVSIRGVAENWDAAEASVRASKITDRQAVLDILNSRDSDQQKELRMKRMAPAVWNYMRETILPPLRRVEMTVHYAEGRYAEQRMLIVPVVEEREVAVSYTHLRAHET
;
A
#
# COMPACT_ATOMS: atom_id res chain seq x y z
N SER A 1 -18.35 0.95 -13.64
CA SER A 1 -16.99 1.42 -13.95
C SER A 1 -16.16 1.36 -12.67
N ARG A 2 -15.34 0.33 -12.53
CA ARG A 2 -14.40 0.19 -11.40
C ARG A 2 -13.28 1.21 -11.60
N GLY A 3 -13.16 2.16 -10.67
CA GLY A 3 -12.15 3.22 -10.71
C GLY A 3 -10.75 2.71 -10.40
N LEU A 4 -9.73 3.49 -10.78
CA LEU A 4 -8.30 3.25 -10.52
C LEU A 4 -7.95 2.92 -9.05
N GLY A 5 -8.85 3.20 -8.09
CA GLY A 5 -8.71 2.82 -6.69
C GLY A 5 -8.67 1.30 -6.43
N ASP A 6 -9.26 0.48 -7.33
CA ASP A 6 -9.28 -0.97 -7.15
C ASP A 6 -7.96 -1.66 -7.56
N VAL A 7 -7.10 -0.99 -8.33
CA VAL A 7 -5.83 -1.57 -8.79
C VAL A 7 -4.77 -1.54 -7.68
N TYR A 8 -4.82 -0.55 -6.78
CA TYR A 8 -3.88 -0.45 -5.65
C TYR A 8 -4.14 -1.43 -4.51
N LYS A 9 -5.37 -1.92 -4.38
CA LYS A 9 -5.74 -2.88 -3.31
C LYS A 9 -5.19 -4.30 -3.51
N ARG A 10 -4.39 -4.60 -4.54
CA ARG A 10 -3.96 -5.97 -4.88
C ARG A 10 -2.46 -6.19 -5.11
N GLN A 11 -1.58 -5.40 -4.56
CA GLN A 11 -0.18 -5.82 -4.51
C GLN A 11 0.13 -6.52 -3.18
N VAL A 12 -0.15 -7.81 -3.13
CA VAL A 12 0.39 -8.69 -2.09
C VAL A 12 1.88 -8.88 -2.39
N SER A 13 2.72 -8.06 -1.77
CA SER A 13 4.15 -8.35 -1.70
C SER A 13 4.32 -9.63 -0.88
N ARG A 14 4.87 -10.69 -1.49
CA ARG A 14 5.35 -11.88 -0.77
C ARG A 14 6.63 -11.50 -0.03
N SER A 15 6.50 -10.88 1.13
CA SER A 15 7.59 -10.82 2.09
C SER A 15 7.59 -12.09 2.94
N ALA A 16 8.76 -12.54 3.36
CA ALA A 16 8.90 -13.68 4.26
C ALA A 16 8.02 -13.44 5.50
N ALA A 17 7.17 -14.41 5.85
CA ALA A 17 6.31 -14.32 7.02
C ALA A 17 7.19 -14.23 8.26
N ASP A 18 7.10 -13.12 8.98
CA ASP A 18 7.76 -12.95 10.27
C ASP A 18 6.93 -13.69 11.33
N THR A 19 7.56 -14.66 12.00
CA THR A 19 6.90 -15.54 12.97
C THR A 19 7.45 -15.30 14.37
N VAL A 20 6.56 -14.99 15.31
CA VAL A 20 6.89 -14.79 16.73
C VAL A 20 6.31 -15.92 17.56
N MET A 21 7.17 -16.68 18.26
CA MET A 21 6.73 -17.70 19.19
C MET A 21 6.18 -17.05 20.48
N LEU A 22 4.96 -17.41 20.87
CA LEU A 22 4.30 -16.90 22.06
C LEU A 22 4.48 -17.82 23.26
N SER A 23 4.35 -19.14 23.04
CA SER A 23 4.45 -20.15 24.10
C SER A 23 4.81 -21.51 23.52
N GLU A 24 5.42 -22.33 24.38
CA GLU A 24 5.64 -23.75 24.16
C GLU A 24 5.17 -24.50 25.42
N THR A 25 4.26 -25.45 25.27
CA THR A 25 3.68 -26.19 26.39
C THR A 25 3.54 -27.68 26.03
N ALA A 26 3.75 -28.56 26.98
CA ALA A 26 3.44 -30.00 26.84
C ALA A 26 1.92 -30.20 27.03
N ASP A 27 1.32 -31.02 26.15
CA ASP A 27 -0.08 -31.44 26.23
C ASP A 27 -0.15 -32.96 25.93
N GLY A 28 -0.11 -33.80 26.98
CA GLY A 28 0.03 -35.23 26.85
C GLY A 28 1.32 -35.60 26.11
N ASP A 29 1.20 -36.35 25.03
CA ASP A 29 2.31 -36.79 24.18
C ASP A 29 2.77 -35.74 23.16
N TYR A 30 2.21 -34.55 23.22
CA TYR A 30 2.49 -33.48 22.24
C TYR A 30 3.19 -32.29 22.88
N LEU A 31 4.12 -31.71 22.11
CA LEU A 31 4.64 -30.38 22.33
C LEU A 31 3.82 -29.42 21.49
N VAL A 32 3.16 -28.47 22.14
CA VAL A 32 2.29 -27.47 21.49
C VAL A 32 2.99 -26.13 21.47
N ARG A 33 3.25 -25.60 20.29
CA ARG A 33 3.82 -24.27 20.05
C ARG A 33 2.76 -23.34 19.51
N ARG A 34 2.63 -22.15 20.09
CA ARG A 34 1.74 -21.10 19.63
C ARG A 34 2.55 -19.93 19.12
N TYR A 35 2.12 -19.39 17.99
CA TYR A 35 2.80 -18.33 17.25
C TYR A 35 1.85 -17.21 16.89
N VAL A 36 2.42 -16.02 16.64
CA VAL A 36 1.84 -15.01 15.75
C VAL A 36 2.64 -15.05 14.45
N VAL A 37 1.95 -15.29 13.34
CA VAL A 37 2.50 -15.19 11.99
C VAL A 37 2.09 -13.85 11.43
N ASN A 38 3.05 -12.96 11.14
CA ASN A 38 2.82 -11.63 10.60
C ASN A 38 2.89 -11.66 9.07
N SER A 39 1.98 -10.94 8.42
CA SER A 39 1.99 -10.70 6.98
C SER A 39 2.07 -9.21 6.72
N ASP A 40 2.95 -8.76 5.83
CA ASP A 40 3.01 -7.37 5.42
C ASP A 40 1.82 -7.03 4.52
N LYS A 41 1.18 -5.91 4.81
CA LYS A 41 0.00 -5.38 4.12
C LYS A 41 0.21 -3.93 3.75
N ILE A 42 -0.47 -3.52 2.70
CA ILE A 42 -0.50 -2.14 2.23
C ILE A 42 -1.95 -1.76 1.94
N ASP A 43 -2.42 -0.71 2.58
CA ASP A 43 -3.70 -0.09 2.27
C ASP A 43 -3.48 1.32 1.73
N GLY A 44 -4.26 1.71 0.73
CA GLY A 44 -4.19 3.00 0.08
C GLY A 44 -5.55 3.69 0.00
N TYR A 45 -5.54 5.00 0.23
CA TYR A 45 -6.72 5.88 0.19
C TYR A 45 -6.43 7.05 -0.73
N SER A 46 -7.38 7.40 -1.60
CA SER A 46 -7.21 8.47 -2.59
C SER A 46 -8.30 9.52 -2.45
N ILE A 47 -7.90 10.74 -2.15
CA ILE A 47 -8.79 11.88 -1.94
C ILE A 47 -8.64 12.86 -3.10
N ARG A 48 -9.72 13.22 -3.74
CA ARG A 48 -9.75 14.13 -4.90
C ARG A 48 -9.85 15.59 -4.48
N TYR A 49 -9.24 16.45 -5.30
CA TYR A 49 -9.21 17.90 -5.09
C TYR A 49 -9.68 18.65 -6.32
N LEU A 50 -10.25 19.81 -6.10
CA LEU A 50 -10.57 20.74 -7.19
C LEU A 50 -9.30 21.36 -7.77
N ILE A 51 -9.41 21.84 -8.99
CA ILE A 51 -8.36 22.63 -9.66
C ILE A 51 -7.95 23.82 -8.77
N ASN A 52 -6.66 24.09 -8.70
CA ASN A 52 -6.07 25.20 -7.94
C ASN A 52 -6.45 25.27 -6.44
N SER A 53 -6.97 24.19 -5.88
CA SER A 53 -7.39 24.12 -4.49
C SER A 53 -6.63 23.04 -3.73
N ALA A 54 -6.25 23.36 -2.48
CA ALA A 54 -5.77 22.42 -1.49
C ALA A 54 -6.82 22.14 -0.39
N LYS A 55 -8.03 22.71 -0.52
CA LYS A 55 -9.12 22.53 0.44
C LYS A 55 -9.75 21.15 0.25
N LEU A 56 -9.74 20.34 1.29
CA LEU A 56 -10.46 19.07 1.34
C LEU A 56 -11.98 19.31 1.23
N MET A 57 -12.62 18.61 0.31
CA MET A 57 -14.08 18.62 0.14
C MET A 57 -14.61 17.19 0.26
N PRO A 58 -15.20 16.81 1.41
CA PRO A 58 -15.74 15.46 1.62
C PRO A 58 -16.82 15.04 0.61
N SER A 59 -17.60 16.00 0.11
CA SER A 59 -18.66 15.76 -0.89
C SER A 59 -18.15 15.60 -2.32
N LEU A 60 -16.86 15.85 -2.57
CA LEU A 60 -16.30 15.74 -3.91
C LEU A 60 -16.15 14.26 -4.29
N ASN A 61 -16.78 13.89 -5.36
CA ASN A 61 -16.64 12.68 -6.18
C ASN A 61 -15.89 11.48 -5.54
N GLY A 62 -16.57 10.72 -4.67
CA GLY A 62 -16.01 9.53 -4.01
C GLY A 62 -15.28 9.78 -2.69
N ASN A 63 -14.93 11.03 -2.36
CA ASN A 63 -14.20 11.35 -1.14
C ASN A 63 -14.89 10.89 0.15
N ALA A 64 -16.22 10.97 0.20
CA ALA A 64 -16.96 10.54 1.39
C ALA A 64 -16.75 9.06 1.72
N ASN A 65 -16.71 8.21 0.71
CA ASN A 65 -16.46 6.78 0.89
C ASN A 65 -14.99 6.51 1.29
N GLU A 66 -14.03 7.15 0.62
CA GLU A 66 -12.61 7.03 0.97
C GLU A 66 -12.34 7.49 2.42
N ILE A 67 -12.92 8.59 2.83
CA ILE A 67 -12.79 9.11 4.21
C ILE A 67 -13.44 8.17 5.23
N LYS A 68 -14.59 7.56 4.88
CA LYS A 68 -15.26 6.57 5.72
C LYS A 68 -14.41 5.31 5.87
N ASP A 69 -13.89 4.78 4.76
CA ASP A 69 -13.06 3.57 4.74
C ASP A 69 -11.75 3.79 5.50
N LEU A 70 -11.11 4.96 5.31
CA LEU A 70 -9.93 5.36 6.09
C LEU A 70 -10.26 5.42 7.59
N GLY A 71 -11.39 6.01 7.96
CA GLY A 71 -11.81 6.10 9.36
C GLY A 71 -12.00 4.73 10.00
N ALA A 72 -12.67 3.82 9.31
CA ALA A 72 -12.88 2.45 9.77
C ALA A 72 -11.55 1.69 9.93
N PHE A 73 -10.60 1.88 9.00
CA PHE A 73 -9.27 1.29 9.11
C PHE A 73 -8.49 1.83 10.31
N ILE A 74 -8.46 3.15 10.52
CA ILE A 74 -7.78 3.75 11.68
C ILE A 74 -8.39 3.27 13.00
N GLU A 75 -9.70 3.10 13.05
CA GLU A 75 -10.39 2.55 14.21
C GLU A 75 -9.97 1.09 14.46
N SER A 76 -9.83 0.28 13.40
CA SER A 76 -9.34 -1.09 13.52
C SER A 76 -7.91 -1.16 14.07
N LEU A 77 -7.02 -0.23 13.71
CA LEU A 77 -5.66 -0.14 14.26
C LEU A 77 -5.64 0.07 15.78
N SER A 78 -6.65 0.74 16.31
CA SER A 78 -6.77 1.00 17.77
C SER A 78 -7.36 -0.18 18.53
N ASN A 79 -8.15 -1.01 17.86
CA ASN A 79 -8.92 -2.09 18.48
C ASN A 79 -8.28 -3.48 18.28
N ASP A 80 -7.39 -3.64 17.31
CA ASP A 80 -6.73 -4.91 17.00
C ASP A 80 -5.22 -4.84 17.27
N SER A 81 -4.78 -5.49 18.34
CA SER A 81 -3.37 -5.56 18.73
C SER A 81 -2.49 -6.35 17.76
N LEU A 82 -3.09 -7.10 16.83
CA LEU A 82 -2.37 -7.84 15.79
C LEU A 82 -2.07 -6.97 14.56
N LEU A 83 -2.64 -5.77 14.47
CA LEU A 83 -2.32 -4.79 13.44
C LEU A 83 -1.20 -3.86 13.94
N ARG A 84 -0.09 -3.80 13.22
CA ARG A 84 1.08 -2.98 13.57
C ARG A 84 1.50 -2.11 12.39
N VAL A 85 1.24 -0.81 12.49
CA VAL A 85 1.68 0.15 11.48
C VAL A 85 3.20 0.21 11.43
N ARG A 86 3.79 0.14 10.25
CA ARG A 86 5.22 0.31 9.97
C ARG A 86 5.55 1.72 9.49
N SER A 87 4.75 2.23 8.54
CA SER A 87 4.91 3.59 8.03
C SER A 87 3.60 4.10 7.42
N ILE A 88 3.44 5.41 7.42
CA ILE A 88 2.36 6.12 6.75
C ILE A 88 2.99 7.16 5.83
N GLU A 89 2.61 7.15 4.55
CA GLU A 89 3.01 8.15 3.58
C GLU A 89 1.79 8.89 3.05
N ILE A 90 1.85 10.21 3.00
CA ILE A 90 0.84 11.08 2.40
C ILE A 90 1.48 11.84 1.25
N VAL A 91 1.02 11.60 0.03
CA VAL A 91 1.53 12.23 -1.18
C VAL A 91 0.43 13.08 -1.80
N GLY A 92 0.66 14.38 -1.91
CA GLY A 92 -0.20 15.28 -2.67
C GLY A 92 0.24 15.33 -4.13
N TYR A 93 -0.71 15.34 -5.03
CA TYR A 93 -0.50 15.44 -6.48
C TYR A 93 -1.21 16.65 -7.06
N ALA A 94 -0.56 17.30 -8.00
CA ALA A 94 -1.16 18.34 -8.85
C ALA A 94 -1.05 17.91 -10.29
N SER A 95 -2.13 18.14 -11.07
CA SER A 95 -2.16 17.86 -12.51
C SER A 95 -1.17 18.74 -13.29
N PRO A 96 -0.71 18.30 -14.48
CA PRO A 96 0.37 18.97 -15.21
C PRO A 96 -0.03 20.30 -15.84
N ASP A 97 -1.33 20.66 -15.84
CA ASP A 97 -1.81 21.91 -16.38
C ASP A 97 -1.40 23.12 -15.52
N GLY A 98 -0.83 24.12 -16.15
CA GLY A 98 -0.32 25.32 -15.50
C GLY A 98 1.17 25.28 -15.13
N PRO A 99 1.68 26.31 -14.42
CA PRO A 99 3.09 26.42 -14.10
C PRO A 99 3.56 25.34 -13.11
N ARG A 100 4.65 24.64 -13.43
CA ARG A 100 5.20 23.56 -12.63
C ARG A 100 5.51 23.99 -11.19
N ALA A 101 6.14 25.14 -11.00
CA ALA A 101 6.49 25.63 -9.66
C ALA A 101 5.26 25.88 -8.78
N PHE A 102 4.17 26.37 -9.38
CA PHE A 102 2.89 26.50 -8.68
C PHE A 102 2.31 25.13 -8.30
N ASN A 103 2.35 24.17 -9.21
CA ASN A 103 1.85 22.81 -9.00
C ASN A 103 2.64 22.05 -7.92
N GLU A 104 3.96 22.23 -7.85
CA GLU A 104 4.78 21.67 -6.78
C GLU A 104 4.36 22.16 -5.39
N GLN A 105 4.12 23.47 -5.26
CA GLN A 105 3.64 24.05 -4.01
C GLN A 105 2.20 23.62 -3.69
N LEU A 106 1.33 23.56 -4.70
CA LEU A 106 -0.06 23.13 -4.55
C LEU A 106 -0.14 21.68 -4.08
N ALA A 107 0.65 20.80 -4.69
CA ALA A 107 0.75 19.39 -4.30
C ALA A 107 1.19 19.23 -2.83
N LYS A 108 2.21 19.98 -2.43
CA LYS A 108 2.71 19.99 -1.05
C LYS A 108 1.66 20.49 -0.04
N ARG A 109 0.93 21.56 -0.40
CA ARG A 109 -0.16 22.09 0.43
C ARG A 109 -1.29 21.09 0.56
N ARG A 110 -1.65 20.35 -0.49
CA ARG A 110 -2.65 19.28 -0.43
C ARG A 110 -2.25 18.19 0.57
N ALA A 111 -1.00 17.69 0.49
CA ALA A 111 -0.50 16.69 1.43
C ALA A 111 -0.53 17.21 2.87
N GLN A 112 -0.09 18.46 3.11
CA GLN A 112 -0.07 19.07 4.44
C GLN A 112 -1.48 19.27 4.99
N ASP A 113 -2.41 19.75 4.18
CA ASP A 113 -3.79 20.00 4.59
C ASP A 113 -4.50 18.69 4.93
N PHE A 114 -4.29 17.65 4.14
CA PHE A 114 -4.84 16.33 4.42
C PHE A 114 -4.23 15.71 5.70
N ARG A 115 -2.92 15.82 5.89
CA ARG A 115 -2.29 15.42 7.16
C ARG A 115 -2.92 16.14 8.35
N ASN A 116 -3.09 17.46 8.27
CA ASN A 116 -3.72 18.23 9.33
C ASN A 116 -5.15 17.76 9.62
N TYR A 117 -5.90 17.40 8.58
CA TYR A 117 -7.25 16.85 8.71
C TYR A 117 -7.25 15.52 9.49
N VAL A 118 -6.39 14.56 9.09
CA VAL A 118 -6.33 13.25 9.76
C VAL A 118 -5.76 13.36 11.17
N ASP A 119 -4.81 14.26 11.42
CA ASP A 119 -4.27 14.51 12.74
C ASP A 119 -5.31 15.13 13.68
N LYS A 120 -6.06 16.09 13.20
CA LYS A 120 -7.15 16.71 13.99
C LYS A 120 -8.21 15.71 14.40
N LYS A 121 -8.50 14.73 13.55
CA LYS A 121 -9.56 13.75 13.77
C LYS A 121 -9.10 12.52 14.53
N TYR A 122 -7.87 12.04 14.28
CA TYR A 122 -7.39 10.74 14.73
C TYR A 122 -6.07 10.79 15.50
N ASN A 123 -5.42 11.95 15.61
CA ASN A 123 -4.10 12.12 16.25
C ASN A 123 -3.00 11.18 15.69
N LEU A 124 -3.03 10.89 14.38
CA LEU A 124 -2.15 9.89 13.76
C LEU A 124 -0.66 10.17 13.98
N SER A 125 -0.22 11.42 13.77
CA SER A 125 1.19 11.80 13.93
C SER A 125 1.70 11.70 15.37
N LYS A 126 0.80 11.55 16.35
CA LYS A 126 1.18 11.31 17.75
C LYS A 126 1.59 9.85 17.98
N HIS A 127 1.03 8.94 17.21
CA HIS A 127 1.20 7.50 17.38
C HIS A 127 2.10 6.86 16.32
N TYR A 128 2.18 7.48 15.14
CA TYR A 128 2.88 6.91 13.98
C TYR A 128 3.75 7.97 13.31
N ASP A 129 4.82 7.52 12.68
CA ASP A 129 5.62 8.35 11.78
C ASP A 129 4.87 8.55 10.46
N VAL A 130 4.50 9.81 10.17
CA VAL A 130 3.74 10.21 9.00
C VAL A 130 4.60 11.10 8.11
N SER A 131 5.08 10.55 7.02
CA SER A 131 5.81 11.31 6.01
C SER A 131 4.86 12.01 5.04
N ILE A 132 5.25 13.18 4.56
CA ILE A 132 4.50 13.93 3.55
C ILE A 132 5.40 14.36 2.41
N ARG A 133 4.88 14.33 1.19
CA ARG A 133 5.53 14.94 0.03
C ARG A 133 4.51 15.45 -0.99
N GLY A 134 4.96 16.32 -1.89
CA GLY A 134 4.16 16.81 -3.00
C GLY A 134 4.80 16.44 -4.34
N VAL A 135 3.99 16.09 -5.32
CA VAL A 135 4.39 15.75 -6.68
C VAL A 135 3.59 16.60 -7.67
N ALA A 136 4.29 17.47 -8.41
CA ALA A 136 3.70 18.04 -9.63
C ALA A 136 3.82 16.97 -10.72
N GLU A 137 2.69 16.42 -11.14
CA GLU A 137 2.63 15.45 -12.23
C GLU A 137 3.18 16.08 -13.52
N ASN A 138 3.80 15.27 -14.36
CA ASN A 138 4.06 15.61 -15.74
C ASN A 138 2.93 15.10 -16.65
N TRP A 139 2.98 15.41 -17.95
CA TRP A 139 1.95 14.97 -18.88
C TRP A 139 1.92 13.45 -19.12
N ASP A 140 3.00 12.73 -18.79
CA ASP A 140 3.04 11.26 -18.89
C ASP A 140 2.00 10.60 -17.96
N ALA A 141 1.67 11.25 -16.84
CA ALA A 141 0.63 10.77 -15.93
C ALA A 141 -0.76 10.72 -16.58
N ALA A 142 -1.01 11.51 -17.63
CA ALA A 142 -2.26 11.51 -18.39
C ALA A 142 -2.32 10.41 -19.46
N GLU A 143 -1.19 9.82 -19.87
CA GLU A 143 -1.10 8.93 -21.02
C GLU A 143 -2.06 7.75 -20.95
N ALA A 144 -2.05 7.01 -19.84
CA ALA A 144 -2.91 5.83 -19.67
C ALA A 144 -4.40 6.18 -19.78
N SER A 145 -4.81 7.32 -19.19
CA SER A 145 -6.18 7.81 -19.24
C SER A 145 -6.57 8.25 -20.65
N VAL A 146 -5.67 8.88 -21.39
CA VAL A 146 -5.89 9.24 -22.79
C VAL A 146 -6.02 7.99 -23.67
N ARG A 147 -5.18 6.98 -23.49
CA ARG A 147 -5.27 5.70 -24.22
C ARG A 147 -6.61 5.01 -24.02
N ALA A 148 -7.14 5.02 -22.80
CA ALA A 148 -8.41 4.41 -22.44
C ALA A 148 -9.63 5.30 -22.80
N SER A 149 -9.41 6.54 -23.24
CA SER A 149 -10.47 7.52 -23.47
C SER A 149 -11.15 7.36 -24.85
N LYS A 150 -12.30 8.04 -24.99
CA LYS A 150 -13.04 8.18 -26.25
C LYS A 150 -12.75 9.51 -26.96
N ILE A 151 -11.62 10.14 -26.67
CA ILE A 151 -11.27 11.44 -27.28
C ILE A 151 -11.11 11.29 -28.79
N THR A 152 -11.68 12.20 -29.57
CA THR A 152 -11.75 12.07 -31.02
C THR A 152 -10.37 12.01 -31.67
N ASP A 153 -9.47 12.91 -31.30
CA ASP A 153 -8.11 12.97 -31.85
C ASP A 153 -7.08 12.33 -30.89
N ARG A 154 -7.47 11.18 -30.32
CA ARG A 154 -6.66 10.49 -29.28
C ARG A 154 -5.20 10.29 -29.69
N GLN A 155 -4.93 9.84 -30.93
CA GLN A 155 -3.56 9.62 -31.38
C GLN A 155 -2.77 10.91 -31.43
N ALA A 156 -3.34 12.01 -31.94
CA ALA A 156 -2.68 13.31 -31.95
C ALA A 156 -2.36 13.83 -30.54
N VAL A 157 -3.25 13.58 -29.56
CA VAL A 157 -2.97 13.90 -28.16
C VAL A 157 -1.82 13.05 -27.62
N LEU A 158 -1.81 11.73 -27.88
CA LEU A 158 -0.72 10.84 -27.49
C LEU A 158 0.62 11.26 -28.10
N ASP A 159 0.63 11.67 -29.36
CA ASP A 159 1.84 12.17 -30.02
C ASP A 159 2.39 13.44 -29.35
N ILE A 160 1.49 14.33 -28.91
CA ILE A 160 1.90 15.50 -28.11
C ILE A 160 2.46 15.05 -26.75
N LEU A 161 1.78 14.15 -26.04
CA LEU A 161 2.24 13.68 -24.72
C LEU A 161 3.62 13.02 -24.80
N ASN A 162 3.88 12.24 -25.87
CA ASN A 162 5.14 11.54 -26.08
C ASN A 162 6.22 12.39 -26.80
N SER A 163 5.92 13.65 -27.15
CA SER A 163 6.90 14.55 -27.76
C SER A 163 7.97 14.97 -26.74
N ARG A 164 9.10 15.50 -27.26
CA ARG A 164 10.17 16.07 -26.43
C ARG A 164 9.89 17.52 -26.00
N ASP A 165 8.70 18.01 -26.24
CA ASP A 165 8.28 19.36 -25.86
C ASP A 165 8.25 19.50 -24.33
N SER A 166 8.47 20.72 -23.85
CA SER A 166 8.24 21.04 -22.43
C SER A 166 6.75 20.90 -22.07
N ASP A 167 6.44 20.71 -20.79
CA ASP A 167 5.06 20.61 -20.30
C ASP A 167 4.20 21.81 -20.77
N GLN A 168 4.77 23.02 -20.75
CA GLN A 168 4.08 24.21 -21.24
C GLN A 168 3.81 24.17 -22.74
N GLN A 169 4.74 23.66 -23.53
CA GLN A 169 4.56 23.52 -24.99
C GLN A 169 3.51 22.44 -25.30
N LYS A 170 3.54 21.31 -24.59
CA LYS A 170 2.51 20.26 -24.71
C LYS A 170 1.12 20.83 -24.43
N GLU A 171 0.97 21.59 -23.35
CA GLU A 171 -0.29 22.23 -23.00
C GLU A 171 -0.78 23.20 -24.08
N LEU A 172 0.11 24.07 -24.59
CA LEU A 172 -0.22 25.00 -25.64
C LEU A 172 -0.66 24.30 -26.95
N ARG A 173 0.02 23.19 -27.31
CA ARG A 173 -0.34 22.39 -28.47
C ARG A 173 -1.74 21.78 -28.32
N MET A 174 -2.05 21.18 -27.16
CA MET A 174 -3.37 20.61 -26.90
C MET A 174 -4.47 21.68 -26.89
N LYS A 175 -4.21 22.88 -26.37
CA LYS A 175 -5.16 24.02 -26.41
C LYS A 175 -5.43 24.54 -27.82
N ARG A 176 -4.48 24.36 -28.74
CA ARG A 176 -4.65 24.75 -30.18
C ARG A 176 -5.39 23.70 -30.99
N MET A 177 -5.62 22.51 -30.45
CA MET A 177 -6.49 21.51 -31.06
C MET A 177 -7.96 21.96 -31.03
N ALA A 178 -8.86 21.10 -31.54
CA ALA A 178 -10.29 21.39 -31.46
C ALA A 178 -10.71 21.63 -29.98
N PRO A 179 -11.53 22.63 -29.68
CA PRO A 179 -11.98 22.98 -28.34
C PRO A 179 -12.53 21.76 -27.54
N ALA A 180 -13.21 20.84 -28.26
CA ALA A 180 -13.74 19.62 -27.64
C ALA A 180 -12.62 18.71 -27.02
N VAL A 181 -11.44 18.67 -27.66
CA VAL A 181 -10.29 17.90 -27.17
C VAL A 181 -9.80 18.46 -25.83
N TRP A 182 -9.56 19.77 -25.80
CA TRP A 182 -9.08 20.41 -24.56
C TRP A 182 -10.11 20.37 -23.43
N ASN A 183 -11.39 20.56 -23.76
CA ASN A 183 -12.46 20.42 -22.76
C ASN A 183 -12.52 19.01 -22.21
N TYR A 184 -12.41 17.98 -23.06
CA TYR A 184 -12.36 16.59 -22.58
C TYR A 184 -11.16 16.35 -21.67
N MET A 185 -9.97 16.87 -22.01
CA MET A 185 -8.79 16.77 -21.12
C MET A 185 -9.08 17.39 -19.75
N ARG A 186 -9.61 18.59 -19.71
CA ARG A 186 -9.91 19.32 -18.46
C ARG A 186 -10.98 18.67 -17.60
N GLU A 187 -12.00 18.11 -18.20
CA GLU A 187 -13.19 17.59 -17.50
C GLU A 187 -13.08 16.12 -17.15
N THR A 188 -12.30 15.36 -17.91
CA THR A 188 -12.24 13.90 -17.76
C THR A 188 -10.84 13.39 -17.40
N ILE A 189 -9.80 13.85 -18.08
CA ILE A 189 -8.44 13.29 -17.94
C ILE A 189 -7.69 13.89 -16.74
N LEU A 190 -7.71 15.21 -16.60
CA LEU A 190 -6.93 15.91 -15.56
C LEU A 190 -7.49 15.81 -14.14
N PRO A 191 -8.82 15.79 -13.91
CA PRO A 191 -9.37 15.76 -12.54
C PRO A 191 -8.89 14.60 -11.68
N PRO A 192 -8.74 13.35 -12.17
CA PRO A 192 -8.19 12.24 -11.38
C PRO A 192 -6.75 12.44 -10.93
N LEU A 193 -5.97 13.29 -11.60
CA LEU A 193 -4.58 13.60 -11.24
C LEU A 193 -4.46 14.58 -10.07
N ARG A 194 -5.56 15.26 -9.71
CA ARG A 194 -5.65 16.22 -8.60
C ARG A 194 -6.08 15.50 -7.34
N ARG A 195 -5.13 14.88 -6.64
CA ARG A 195 -5.45 13.99 -5.52
C ARG A 195 -4.41 14.06 -4.40
N VAL A 196 -4.76 13.51 -3.27
CA VAL A 196 -3.83 13.07 -2.23
C VAL A 196 -3.98 11.56 -2.09
N GLU A 197 -2.88 10.87 -2.03
CA GLU A 197 -2.82 9.45 -1.70
C GLU A 197 -2.23 9.30 -0.29
N MET A 198 -2.89 8.52 0.54
CA MET A 198 -2.36 8.07 1.83
C MET A 198 -2.14 6.56 1.75
N THR A 199 -0.89 6.14 1.95
CA THR A 199 -0.50 4.73 1.94
C THR A 199 -0.06 4.33 3.33
N VAL A 200 -0.64 3.25 3.85
CA VAL A 200 -0.30 2.68 5.15
C VAL A 200 0.33 1.31 4.94
N HIS A 201 1.59 1.17 5.35
CA HIS A 201 2.29 -0.11 5.44
C HIS A 201 2.13 -0.64 6.86
N TYR A 202 1.63 -1.86 6.99
CA TYR A 202 1.41 -2.47 8.29
C TYR A 202 1.64 -3.98 8.25
N ALA A 203 1.88 -4.57 9.40
CA ALA A 203 1.86 -6.01 9.59
C ALA A 203 0.50 -6.42 10.17
N GLU A 204 -0.08 -7.48 9.63
CA GLU A 204 -1.26 -8.15 10.16
C GLU A 204 -0.85 -9.48 10.76
N GLY A 205 -1.02 -9.65 12.07
CA GLY A 205 -0.72 -10.86 12.79
C GLY A 205 -1.88 -11.85 12.76
N ARG A 206 -1.54 -13.14 12.77
CA ARG A 206 -2.49 -14.24 12.87
C ARG A 206 -1.97 -15.27 13.85
N TYR A 207 -2.81 -15.72 14.78
CA TYR A 207 -2.49 -16.84 15.66
C TYR A 207 -2.39 -18.14 14.87
N ALA A 208 -1.34 -18.93 15.18
CA ALA A 208 -1.13 -20.27 14.64
C ALA A 208 -0.67 -21.21 15.76
N GLU A 209 -1.03 -22.47 15.65
CA GLU A 209 -0.64 -23.54 16.58
C GLU A 209 0.03 -24.66 15.80
N GLN A 210 1.15 -25.16 16.31
CA GLN A 210 1.82 -26.34 15.80
C GLN A 210 1.88 -27.38 16.91
N ARG A 211 1.42 -28.61 16.62
CA ARG A 211 1.50 -29.76 17.52
C ARG A 211 2.53 -30.75 16.98
N MET A 212 3.48 -31.14 17.81
CA MET A 212 4.52 -32.12 17.50
C MET A 212 4.47 -33.26 18.50
N LEU A 213 4.45 -34.50 18.01
CA LEU A 213 4.50 -35.67 18.87
C LEU A 213 5.88 -35.76 19.57
N ILE A 214 5.90 -35.96 20.88
CA ILE A 214 7.13 -36.18 21.63
C ILE A 214 7.48 -37.67 21.47
N VAL A 215 8.46 -37.97 20.61
CA VAL A 215 8.98 -39.32 20.45
C VAL A 215 10.09 -39.51 21.44
N PRO A 216 10.00 -40.49 22.36
CA PRO A 216 11.10 -40.80 23.25
C PRO A 216 12.30 -41.29 22.43
N VAL A 217 13.49 -40.70 22.68
CA VAL A 217 14.73 -41.19 22.10
C VAL A 217 15.06 -42.50 22.81
N VAL A 218 14.91 -43.62 22.14
CA VAL A 218 15.38 -44.92 22.61
C VAL A 218 16.88 -44.94 22.37
N GLU A 219 17.71 -44.77 23.43
CA GLU A 219 19.13 -45.09 23.34
C GLU A 219 19.26 -46.58 23.13
N GLU A 220 19.67 -47.02 21.95
CA GLU A 220 20.15 -48.38 21.72
C GLU A 220 21.44 -48.56 22.54
N ARG A 221 21.30 -49.18 23.72
CA ARG A 221 22.49 -49.73 24.40
C ARG A 221 22.92 -50.96 23.65
N GLU A 222 24.06 -50.90 22.97
CA GLU A 222 24.77 -52.10 22.53
C GLU A 222 25.08 -52.96 23.75
N VAL A 223 24.37 -54.08 23.87
CA VAL A 223 24.74 -55.12 24.86
C VAL A 223 25.90 -55.86 24.23
N ALA A 224 27.13 -55.54 24.70
CA ALA A 224 28.29 -56.33 24.38
C ALA A 224 28.13 -57.72 24.99
N VAL A 225 27.79 -58.72 24.19
CA VAL A 225 27.78 -60.13 24.59
C VAL A 225 29.21 -60.63 24.53
N SER A 226 29.83 -60.71 25.73
CA SER A 226 31.15 -61.36 25.86
C SER A 226 30.99 -62.90 25.81
N TYR A 227 31.39 -63.49 24.73
CA TYR A 227 31.52 -64.96 24.63
C TYR A 227 32.81 -65.40 25.32
N THR A 228 32.71 -65.93 26.54
CA THR A 228 33.80 -66.71 27.22
C THR A 228 33.82 -68.10 26.65
N HIS A 229 34.84 -68.44 25.92
CA HIS A 229 35.16 -69.85 25.50
C HIS A 229 35.59 -70.62 26.65
N LEU A 230 34.76 -71.54 27.14
CA LEU A 230 35.18 -72.64 28.01
C LEU A 230 35.89 -73.71 27.15
N ARG A 231 37.22 -73.85 27.35
CA ARG A 231 37.96 -75.01 26.84
C ARG A 231 37.70 -76.18 27.82
N ALA A 232 37.09 -77.22 27.27
CA ALA A 232 37.10 -78.49 27.95
C ALA A 232 38.50 -79.16 27.85
N HIS A 233 39.09 -79.54 28.93
CA HIS A 233 40.26 -80.43 29.00
C HIS A 233 39.76 -81.86 29.04
N GLU A 234 40.09 -82.61 27.95
CA GLU A 234 40.04 -84.09 28.03
C GLU A 234 41.36 -84.61 28.57
N THR A 235 41.22 -85.51 29.48
CA THR A 235 42.25 -86.53 29.89
C THR A 235 41.79 -87.90 29.53
#